data_e45ec5d7dc765ed9a8d112164d194ac3
#
_entry.id   e45ec5d7dc765ed9a8d112164d194ac3
#
_cell.length_a   1.000
_cell.length_b   1.000
_cell.length_c   1.000
_cell.angle_alpha   90.00
_cell.angle_beta   90.00
_cell.angle_gamma   90.00
#
_symmetry.space_group_name_H-M   'P 1'
#
loop_
_entity.id
_entity.type
_entity.pdbx_description
1 polymer ?
#
loop_
_entity_poly.entity_id
_entity_poly.type
_entity_poly.pdbx_seq_one_letter_code
_entity_poly.pdbx_strand_id
1 'polypeptide(L)'
;MYVVSPCMMIVAFQRSFEKEGFQNFCMALLLAVLIHLLGIAMAQLFFRQKTEKAVALRFSVAHSNSGFMGYPLQMALLGTIGIFYGSAYVTVFTVCSWTYGLMQMSGGRVKASAKTLLLNPGVLSVVVAMALYLGNVSLPELILTPVTYLSQLNTPLPMVVVGYQLSQANILAVLRGWD
;
A
#
# COMPACT_ATOMS: atom_id res chain seq x y z
N MET A 1 7.71 3.15 8.44
CA MET A 1 7.24 2.41 7.29
C MET A 1 7.91 1.06 7.14
N TYR A 2 9.23 0.99 7.04
CA TYR A 2 9.94 -0.28 6.84
C TYR A 2 9.80 -1.31 7.97
N VAL A 3 9.31 -0.95 9.13
CA VAL A 3 9.09 -1.83 10.28
C VAL A 3 7.60 -1.96 10.59
N VAL A 4 6.92 -0.83 10.72
CA VAL A 4 5.53 -0.78 11.22
C VAL A 4 4.54 -1.43 10.26
N SER A 5 4.65 -1.15 8.96
CA SER A 5 3.78 -1.78 7.95
C SER A 5 3.98 -3.29 7.83
N PRO A 6 5.22 -3.84 7.81
CA PRO A 6 5.45 -5.28 7.95
C PRO A 6 4.81 -5.90 9.19
N CYS A 7 4.91 -5.26 10.36
CA CYS A 7 4.27 -5.74 11.58
C CYS A 7 2.75 -5.82 11.41
N MET A 8 2.14 -4.79 10.81
CA MET A 8 0.70 -4.78 10.54
C MET A 8 0.27 -5.92 9.61
N MET A 9 1.06 -6.21 8.56
CA MET A 9 0.80 -7.34 7.66
C MET A 9 0.85 -8.67 8.41
N ILE A 10 1.89 -8.89 9.20
CA ILE A 10 2.02 -10.12 9.98
C ILE A 10 0.81 -10.31 10.90
N VAL A 11 0.40 -9.26 11.65
CA VAL A 11 -0.77 -9.33 12.55
C VAL A 11 -2.06 -9.63 11.78
N ALA A 12 -2.26 -9.02 10.62
CA ALA A 12 -3.48 -9.22 9.82
C ALA A 12 -3.65 -10.68 9.32
N PHE A 13 -2.54 -11.39 9.15
CA PHE A 13 -2.53 -12.79 8.71
C PHE A 13 -2.45 -13.80 9.87
N GLN A 14 -2.38 -13.36 11.14
CA GLN A 14 -2.46 -14.24 12.32
C GLN A 14 -3.90 -14.68 12.56
N ARG A 15 -4.38 -15.55 11.70
CA ARG A 15 -5.72 -16.15 11.74
C ARG A 15 -5.66 -17.58 11.22
N SER A 16 -6.60 -18.42 11.63
CA SER A 16 -6.69 -19.78 11.12
C SER A 16 -6.91 -19.79 9.61
N PHE A 17 -6.27 -20.74 8.94
CA PHE A 17 -6.46 -20.91 7.50
C PHE A 17 -7.88 -21.37 7.20
N GLU A 18 -8.56 -20.65 6.34
CA GLU A 18 -9.87 -20.99 5.80
C GLU A 18 -9.80 -20.94 4.26
N LYS A 19 -10.24 -22.01 3.61
CA LYS A 19 -10.22 -22.11 2.14
C LYS A 19 -11.01 -20.97 1.48
N GLU A 20 -12.17 -20.64 2.03
CA GLU A 20 -12.99 -19.54 1.54
C GLU A 20 -12.29 -18.19 1.73
N GLY A 21 -11.69 -17.95 2.89
CA GLY A 21 -10.90 -16.76 3.16
C GLY A 21 -9.73 -16.58 2.18
N PHE A 22 -9.05 -17.67 1.84
CA PHE A 22 -8.00 -17.65 0.82
C PHE A 22 -8.52 -17.37 -0.59
N GLN A 23 -9.65 -17.98 -0.98
CA GLN A 23 -10.28 -17.71 -2.28
C GLN A 23 -10.71 -16.24 -2.39
N ASN A 24 -11.32 -15.70 -1.36
CA ASN A 24 -11.71 -14.29 -1.31
C ASN A 24 -10.49 -13.35 -1.33
N PHE A 25 -9.37 -13.72 -0.70
CA PHE A 25 -8.12 -12.99 -0.80
C PHE A 25 -7.58 -12.98 -2.24
N CYS A 26 -7.57 -14.11 -2.93
CA CYS A 26 -7.17 -14.21 -4.33
C CYS A 26 -8.08 -13.36 -5.24
N MET A 27 -9.39 -13.37 -4.98
CA MET A 27 -10.34 -12.50 -5.69
C MET A 27 -10.05 -11.02 -5.45
N ALA A 28 -9.80 -10.62 -4.19
CA ALA A 28 -9.41 -9.26 -3.84
C ALA A 28 -8.11 -8.84 -4.54
N LEU A 29 -7.13 -9.74 -4.64
CA LEU A 29 -5.88 -9.51 -5.37
C LEU A 29 -6.14 -9.29 -6.87
N LEU A 30 -6.97 -10.12 -7.50
CA LEU A 30 -7.35 -9.98 -8.91
C LEU A 30 -8.05 -8.65 -9.16
N LEU A 31 -9.03 -8.29 -8.33
CA LEU A 31 -9.73 -7.02 -8.42
C LEU A 31 -8.79 -5.83 -8.23
N ALA A 32 -7.83 -5.93 -7.30
CA ALA A 32 -6.81 -4.92 -7.10
C ALA A 32 -5.95 -4.71 -8.36
N VAL A 33 -5.53 -5.78 -9.03
CA VAL A 33 -4.80 -5.70 -10.30
C VAL A 33 -5.64 -4.99 -11.37
N LEU A 34 -6.90 -5.39 -11.54
CA LEU A 34 -7.80 -4.77 -12.51
C LEU A 34 -8.02 -3.29 -12.25
N ILE A 35 -8.25 -2.90 -10.99
CA ILE A 35 -8.43 -1.50 -10.59
C ILE A 35 -7.17 -0.67 -10.89
N HIS A 36 -5.97 -1.18 -10.58
CA HIS A 36 -4.72 -0.48 -10.88
C HIS A 36 -4.48 -0.35 -12.37
N LEU A 37 -4.73 -1.39 -13.16
CA LEU A 37 -4.62 -1.33 -14.62
C LEU A 37 -5.59 -0.31 -15.23
N LEU A 38 -6.84 -0.30 -14.78
CA LEU A 38 -7.83 0.69 -15.20
C LEU A 38 -7.43 2.11 -14.77
N GLY A 39 -6.99 2.30 -13.52
CA GLY A 39 -6.51 3.58 -13.01
C GLY A 39 -5.33 4.13 -13.82
N ILE A 40 -4.35 3.28 -14.13
CA ILE A 40 -3.20 3.63 -14.99
C ILE A 40 -3.67 4.00 -16.40
N ALA A 41 -4.55 3.20 -17.00
CA ALA A 41 -5.06 3.45 -18.34
C ALA A 41 -5.83 4.78 -18.41
N MET A 42 -6.73 5.04 -17.45
CA MET A 42 -7.46 6.29 -17.35
C MET A 42 -6.53 7.47 -17.10
N ALA A 43 -5.58 7.36 -16.18
CA ALA A 43 -4.61 8.41 -15.92
C ALA A 43 -3.81 8.81 -17.18
N GLN A 44 -3.41 7.82 -17.99
CA GLN A 44 -2.72 8.07 -19.26
C GLN A 44 -3.64 8.69 -20.33
N LEU A 45 -4.92 8.29 -20.35
CA LEU A 45 -5.88 8.80 -21.31
C LEU A 45 -6.19 10.28 -21.07
N PHE A 46 -6.39 10.68 -19.80
CA PHE A 46 -6.78 12.04 -19.43
C PHE A 46 -5.59 13.01 -19.34
N PHE A 47 -4.42 12.55 -18.88
CA PHE A 47 -3.24 13.38 -18.64
C PHE A 47 -2.11 13.05 -19.63
N ARG A 48 -2.33 13.27 -20.92
CA ARG A 48 -1.37 12.92 -22.00
C ARG A 48 -0.13 13.83 -22.06
N GLN A 49 -0.18 14.98 -21.41
CA GLN A 49 0.92 15.95 -21.44
C GLN A 49 2.17 15.39 -20.76
N LYS A 50 3.35 15.82 -21.24
CA LYS A 50 4.66 15.41 -20.68
C LYS A 50 5.19 16.41 -19.65
N THR A 51 4.33 17.18 -19.01
CA THR A 51 4.69 18.15 -17.96
C THR A 51 4.84 17.44 -16.60
N GLU A 52 5.63 18.01 -15.70
CA GLU A 52 5.79 17.48 -14.33
C GLU A 52 4.44 17.43 -13.59
N LYS A 53 3.59 18.46 -13.79
CA LYS A 53 2.22 18.50 -13.24
C LYS A 53 1.39 17.29 -13.73
N ALA A 54 1.43 16.99 -15.03
CA ALA A 54 0.69 15.85 -15.59
C ALA A 54 1.25 14.50 -15.11
N VAL A 55 2.55 14.39 -14.88
CA VAL A 55 3.18 13.19 -14.27
C VAL A 55 2.68 12.99 -12.85
N ALA A 56 2.68 14.06 -12.03
CA ALA A 56 2.18 14.00 -10.66
C ALA A 56 0.68 13.63 -10.60
N LEU A 57 -0.14 14.23 -11.48
CA LEU A 57 -1.57 13.91 -11.56
C LEU A 57 -1.81 12.46 -11.99
N ARG A 58 -1.09 11.94 -12.98
CA ARG A 58 -1.18 10.53 -13.37
C ARG A 58 -0.84 9.60 -12.22
N PHE A 59 0.21 9.92 -11.47
CA PHE A 59 0.58 9.13 -10.29
C PHE A 59 -0.53 9.16 -9.24
N SER A 60 -1.06 10.34 -8.92
CA SER A 60 -2.11 10.52 -7.90
C SER A 60 -3.43 9.81 -8.26
N VAL A 61 -3.81 9.79 -9.54
CA VAL A 61 -5.02 9.10 -10.01
C VAL A 61 -4.85 7.59 -9.98
N ALA A 62 -3.66 7.10 -10.37
CA ALA A 62 -3.39 5.66 -10.42
C ALA A 62 -3.11 5.06 -9.04
N HIS A 63 -2.66 5.85 -8.06
CA HIS A 63 -2.19 5.37 -6.76
C HIS A 63 -2.92 6.06 -5.61
N SER A 64 -3.90 5.36 -5.04
CA SER A 64 -4.65 5.83 -3.87
C SER A 64 -3.82 5.74 -2.58
N ASN A 65 -4.17 6.55 -1.57
CA ASN A 65 -3.55 6.49 -0.24
C ASN A 65 -4.11 5.32 0.60
N SER A 66 -3.99 4.11 0.07
CA SER A 66 -4.57 2.91 0.67
C SER A 66 -3.83 2.42 1.92
N GLY A 67 -2.52 2.68 2.00
CA GLY A 67 -1.71 2.26 3.15
C GLY A 67 -1.94 3.11 4.41
N PHE A 68 -2.06 4.45 4.26
CA PHE A 68 -2.13 5.35 5.43
C PHE A 68 -3.55 5.74 5.81
N MET A 69 -4.44 5.88 4.84
CA MET A 69 -5.85 6.18 5.10
C MET A 69 -6.74 4.96 4.94
N GLY A 70 -6.41 4.06 4.00
CA GLY A 70 -7.21 2.88 3.74
C GLY A 70 -7.21 1.91 4.92
N TYR A 71 -6.07 1.58 5.50
CA TYR A 71 -6.00 0.64 6.61
C TYR A 71 -6.75 1.09 7.89
N PRO A 72 -6.58 2.33 8.39
CA PRO A 72 -7.38 2.80 9.52
C PRO A 72 -8.88 2.71 9.27
N LEU A 73 -9.33 3.06 8.05
CA LEU A 73 -10.73 2.99 7.68
C LEU A 73 -11.23 1.54 7.63
N GLN A 74 -10.46 0.64 7.03
CA GLN A 74 -10.78 -0.78 6.98
C GLN A 74 -10.83 -1.40 8.37
N MET A 75 -9.89 -1.03 9.24
CA MET A 75 -9.87 -1.50 10.63
C MET A 75 -11.10 -1.02 11.40
N ALA A 76 -11.51 0.25 11.20
CA ALA A 76 -12.67 0.82 11.87
C ALA A 76 -14.01 0.21 11.39
N LEU A 77 -14.12 -0.12 10.09
CA LEU A 77 -15.34 -0.63 9.50
C LEU A 77 -15.46 -2.16 9.55
N LEU A 78 -14.36 -2.87 9.35
CA LEU A 78 -14.34 -4.33 9.13
C LEU A 78 -13.43 -5.07 10.11
N GLY A 79 -12.71 -4.37 10.99
CA GLY A 79 -11.76 -4.98 11.89
C GLY A 79 -10.56 -5.61 11.16
N THR A 80 -9.96 -6.64 11.77
CA THR A 80 -8.77 -7.31 11.23
C THR A 80 -9.00 -7.99 9.88
N ILE A 81 -10.24 -8.41 9.59
CA ILE A 81 -10.58 -9.01 8.28
C ILE A 81 -10.48 -7.98 7.15
N GLY A 82 -10.82 -6.71 7.43
CA GLY A 82 -10.63 -5.62 6.48
C GLY A 82 -9.16 -5.42 6.13
N ILE A 83 -8.26 -5.48 7.12
CA ILE A 83 -6.81 -5.40 6.90
C ILE A 83 -6.32 -6.60 6.09
N PHE A 84 -6.81 -7.80 6.38
CA PHE A 84 -6.44 -9.02 5.64
C PHE A 84 -6.73 -8.87 4.15
N TYR A 85 -7.96 -8.55 3.76
CA TYR A 85 -8.30 -8.35 2.34
C TYR A 85 -7.68 -7.08 1.76
N GLY A 86 -7.60 -6.01 2.53
CA GLY A 86 -6.96 -4.76 2.13
C GLY A 86 -5.47 -4.91 1.83
N SER A 87 -4.79 -5.88 2.47
CA SER A 87 -3.38 -6.18 2.19
C SER A 87 -3.16 -6.68 0.76
N ALA A 88 -4.14 -7.34 0.15
CA ALA A 88 -4.09 -7.72 -1.26
C ALA A 88 -4.00 -6.48 -2.16
N TYR A 89 -4.83 -5.46 -1.89
CA TYR A 89 -4.79 -4.19 -2.61
C TYR A 89 -3.45 -3.46 -2.41
N VAL A 90 -2.97 -3.35 -1.17
CA VAL A 90 -1.71 -2.66 -0.86
C VAL A 90 -0.50 -3.40 -1.44
N THR A 91 -0.57 -4.71 -1.59
CA THR A 91 0.47 -5.50 -2.28
C THR A 91 0.58 -5.07 -3.75
N VAL A 92 -0.54 -5.06 -4.47
CA VAL A 92 -0.58 -4.62 -5.88
C VAL A 92 -0.17 -3.16 -6.00
N PHE A 93 -0.69 -2.29 -5.12
CA PHE A 93 -0.29 -0.89 -5.03
C PHE A 93 1.24 -0.74 -4.89
N THR A 94 1.86 -1.51 -3.99
CA THR A 94 3.31 -1.47 -3.76
C THR A 94 4.08 -1.89 -5.02
N VAL A 95 3.66 -3.00 -5.64
CA VAL A 95 4.27 -3.46 -6.90
C VAL A 95 4.15 -2.40 -7.99
N CYS A 96 2.95 -1.87 -8.22
CA CYS A 96 2.71 -0.83 -9.24
C CYS A 96 3.48 0.45 -8.96
N SER A 97 3.55 0.90 -7.69
CA SER A 97 4.24 2.12 -7.30
C SER A 97 5.76 2.02 -7.52
N TRP A 98 6.37 0.89 -7.15
CA TRP A 98 7.81 0.66 -7.28
C TRP A 98 8.24 0.21 -8.68
N THR A 99 7.31 -0.12 -9.56
CA THR A 99 7.58 -0.43 -10.97
C THR A 99 7.18 0.74 -11.86
N TYR A 100 5.91 0.81 -12.21
CA TYR A 100 5.36 1.82 -13.10
C TYR A 100 5.47 3.24 -12.52
N GLY A 101 5.12 3.42 -11.24
CA GLY A 101 5.14 4.71 -10.57
C GLY A 101 6.55 5.32 -10.53
N LEU A 102 7.54 4.53 -10.11
CA LEU A 102 8.95 4.94 -10.07
C LEU A 102 9.48 5.29 -11.47
N MET A 103 9.19 4.46 -12.48
CA MET A 103 9.59 4.70 -13.85
C MET A 103 8.96 6.00 -14.40
N GLN A 104 7.69 6.25 -14.08
CA GLN A 104 6.96 7.43 -14.52
C GLN A 104 7.51 8.71 -13.85
N MET A 105 7.70 8.69 -12.51
CA MET A 105 8.21 9.81 -11.74
C MET A 105 9.67 10.18 -12.11
N SER A 106 10.48 9.18 -12.47
CA SER A 106 11.88 9.41 -12.89
C SER A 106 12.02 9.87 -14.34
N GLY A 107 10.90 10.03 -15.08
CA GLY A 107 10.95 10.33 -16.53
C GLY A 107 11.60 9.21 -17.35
N GLY A 108 11.50 7.96 -16.90
CA GLY A 108 12.09 6.78 -17.54
C GLY A 108 13.58 6.57 -17.24
N ARG A 109 14.21 7.40 -16.42
CA ARG A 109 15.64 7.27 -16.08
C ARG A 109 15.93 6.10 -15.17
N VAL A 110 15.01 5.76 -14.28
CA VAL A 110 15.13 4.63 -13.35
C VAL A 110 14.26 3.49 -13.88
N LYS A 111 14.90 2.34 -14.11
CA LYS A 111 14.19 1.11 -14.48
C LYS A 111 13.81 0.36 -13.21
N ALA A 112 12.61 -0.20 -13.19
CA ALA A 112 12.20 -1.12 -12.13
C ALA A 112 13.15 -2.33 -12.12
N SER A 113 13.72 -2.62 -10.95
CA SER A 113 14.54 -3.81 -10.75
C SER A 113 13.74 -4.85 -9.96
N ALA A 114 13.67 -6.08 -10.47
CA ALA A 114 13.05 -7.18 -9.74
C ALA A 114 13.67 -7.38 -8.34
N LYS A 115 14.98 -7.16 -8.21
CA LYS A 115 15.66 -7.21 -6.92
C LYS A 115 15.16 -6.16 -5.94
N THR A 116 14.98 -4.92 -6.40
CA THR A 116 14.46 -3.82 -5.56
C THR A 116 13.01 -4.10 -5.12
N LEU A 117 12.21 -4.70 -6.00
CA LEU A 117 10.82 -5.07 -5.68
C LEU A 117 10.76 -6.21 -4.67
N LEU A 118 11.52 -7.29 -4.88
CA LEU A 118 11.54 -8.46 -3.98
C LEU A 118 12.14 -8.13 -2.60
N LEU A 119 13.09 -7.19 -2.54
CA LEU A 119 13.67 -6.73 -1.27
C LEU A 119 12.85 -5.62 -0.62
N ASN A 120 11.73 -5.19 -1.23
CA ASN A 120 10.84 -4.21 -0.61
C ASN A 120 10.20 -4.82 0.65
N PRO A 121 10.37 -4.19 1.85
CA PRO A 121 9.85 -4.75 3.10
C PRO A 121 8.33 -4.97 3.09
N GLY A 122 7.58 -4.14 2.35
CA GLY A 122 6.13 -4.30 2.17
C GLY A 122 5.78 -5.58 1.41
N VAL A 123 6.48 -5.86 0.30
CA VAL A 123 6.27 -7.09 -0.48
C VAL A 123 6.73 -8.31 0.30
N LEU A 124 7.93 -8.24 0.90
CA LEU A 124 8.49 -9.34 1.68
C LEU A 124 7.59 -9.70 2.88
N SER A 125 7.04 -8.69 3.57
CA SER A 125 6.15 -8.93 4.71
C SER A 125 4.86 -9.66 4.33
N VAL A 126 4.28 -9.35 3.16
CA VAL A 126 3.09 -10.06 2.67
C VAL A 126 3.43 -11.50 2.30
N VAL A 127 4.59 -11.75 1.68
CA VAL A 127 5.03 -13.12 1.36
C VAL A 127 5.23 -13.94 2.64
N VAL A 128 5.91 -13.37 3.64
CA VAL A 128 6.12 -14.04 4.95
C VAL A 128 4.78 -14.27 5.67
N ALA A 129 3.93 -13.24 5.73
CA ALA A 129 2.62 -13.32 6.37
C ALA A 129 1.71 -14.36 5.69
N MET A 130 1.74 -14.42 4.34
CA MET A 130 1.01 -15.42 3.58
C MET A 130 1.54 -16.84 3.84
N ALA A 131 2.86 -17.02 3.93
CA ALA A 131 3.46 -18.31 4.26
C ALA A 131 3.03 -18.81 5.66
N LEU A 132 2.99 -17.91 6.66
CA LEU A 132 2.47 -18.22 7.99
C LEU A 132 1.00 -18.60 7.96
N TYR A 133 0.18 -17.87 7.21
CA TYR A 133 -1.25 -18.13 7.07
C TYR A 133 -1.52 -19.49 6.38
N LEU A 134 -0.86 -19.78 5.25
CA LEU A 134 -0.99 -21.05 4.53
C LEU A 134 -0.46 -22.25 5.33
N GLY A 135 0.61 -22.03 6.10
CA GLY A 135 1.13 -23.04 7.03
C GLY A 135 0.32 -23.20 8.31
N ASN A 136 -0.73 -22.38 8.49
CA ASN A 136 -1.52 -22.31 9.72
C ASN A 136 -0.65 -22.15 10.98
N VAL A 137 0.44 -21.35 10.85
CA VAL A 137 1.42 -21.11 11.92
C VAL A 137 1.03 -19.86 12.68
N SER A 138 0.62 -20.04 13.94
CA SER A 138 0.42 -18.92 14.86
C SER A 138 1.73 -18.56 15.56
N LEU A 139 2.06 -17.27 15.59
CA LEU A 139 3.24 -16.78 16.32
C LEU A 139 3.00 -16.90 17.84
N PRO A 140 4.03 -17.31 18.62
CA PRO A 140 3.95 -17.26 20.08
C PRO A 140 3.64 -15.84 20.58
N GLU A 141 2.89 -15.73 21.69
CA GLU A 141 2.52 -14.42 22.27
C GLU A 141 3.72 -13.52 22.57
N LEU A 142 4.85 -14.12 22.96
CA LEU A 142 6.10 -13.39 23.22
C LEU A 142 6.58 -12.57 21.98
N ILE A 143 6.32 -13.06 20.76
CA ILE A 143 6.66 -12.38 19.51
C ILE A 143 5.47 -11.56 19.02
N LEU A 144 4.27 -12.10 19.10
CA LEU A 144 3.06 -11.47 18.58
C LEU A 144 2.73 -10.16 19.30
N THR A 145 2.91 -10.11 20.62
CA THR A 145 2.59 -8.92 21.44
C THR A 145 3.41 -7.68 21.00
N PRO A 146 4.76 -7.70 20.96
CA PRO A 146 5.51 -6.54 20.49
C PRO A 146 5.24 -6.21 19.02
N VAL A 147 5.02 -7.21 18.15
CA VAL A 147 4.66 -6.98 16.75
C VAL A 147 3.30 -6.26 16.66
N THR A 148 2.35 -6.61 17.51
CA THR A 148 1.04 -5.95 17.59
C THR A 148 1.17 -4.49 18.04
N TYR A 149 1.95 -4.20 19.07
CA TYR A 149 2.20 -2.81 19.49
C TYR A 149 2.85 -1.98 18.38
N LEU A 150 3.83 -2.52 17.69
CA LEU A 150 4.44 -1.85 16.54
C LEU A 150 3.42 -1.63 15.41
N SER A 151 2.54 -2.59 15.15
CA SER A 151 1.52 -2.47 14.11
C SER A 151 0.54 -1.32 14.36
N GLN A 152 0.21 -1.03 15.63
CA GLN A 152 -0.68 0.06 16.01
C GLN A 152 -0.11 1.45 15.66
N LEU A 153 1.20 1.57 15.52
CA LEU A 153 1.86 2.81 15.08
C LEU A 153 1.66 3.11 13.59
N ASN A 154 1.12 2.15 12.81
CA ASN A 154 0.91 2.32 11.37
C ASN A 154 -0.11 3.43 11.02
N THR A 155 -0.96 3.80 11.94
CA THR A 155 -1.91 4.91 11.78
C THR A 155 -1.34 6.25 12.25
N PRO A 156 -0.86 6.41 13.51
CA PRO A 156 -0.44 7.72 14.00
C PRO A 156 0.86 8.24 13.37
N LEU A 157 1.84 7.39 13.10
CA LEU A 157 3.13 7.86 12.54
C LEU A 157 2.98 8.50 11.15
N PRO A 158 2.29 7.89 10.17
CA PRO A 158 2.08 8.54 8.88
C PRO A 158 1.30 9.85 8.98
N MET A 159 0.32 9.95 9.89
CA MET A 159 -0.46 11.16 10.08
C MET A 159 0.40 12.31 10.60
N VAL A 160 1.34 12.04 11.51
CA VAL A 160 2.32 13.02 11.97
C VAL A 160 3.22 13.49 10.81
N VAL A 161 3.72 12.55 9.99
CA VAL A 161 4.57 12.89 8.83
C VAL A 161 3.80 13.72 7.81
N VAL A 162 2.56 13.34 7.47
CA VAL A 162 1.71 14.11 6.55
C VAL A 162 1.41 15.49 7.12
N GLY A 163 1.06 15.59 8.41
CA GLY A 163 0.84 16.87 9.09
C GLY A 163 2.07 17.78 9.03
N TYR A 164 3.26 17.23 9.27
CA TYR A 164 4.51 17.96 9.15
C TYR A 164 4.76 18.46 7.72
N GLN A 165 4.56 17.62 6.71
CA GLN A 165 4.72 18.03 5.30
C GLN A 165 3.72 19.11 4.90
N LEU A 166 2.46 18.99 5.33
CA LEU A 166 1.45 20.01 5.08
C LEU A 166 1.76 21.34 5.76
N SER A 167 2.33 21.33 6.97
CA SER A 167 2.74 22.56 7.66
C SER A 167 3.83 23.34 6.93
N GLN A 168 4.62 22.68 6.10
CA GLN A 168 5.66 23.31 5.28
C GLN A 168 5.17 23.72 3.88
N ALA A 169 4.00 23.22 3.45
CA ALA A 169 3.42 23.57 2.17
C ALA A 169 2.83 24.98 2.19
N ASN A 170 3.15 25.79 1.19
CA ASN A 170 2.47 27.08 1.01
C ASN A 170 1.09 26.83 0.39
N ILE A 171 0.07 26.71 1.24
CA ILE A 171 -1.32 26.42 0.84
C ILE A 171 -1.85 27.46 -0.17
N LEU A 172 -1.47 28.75 -0.01
CA LEU A 172 -1.88 29.80 -0.95
C LEU A 172 -1.24 29.61 -2.33
N ALA A 173 0.02 29.14 -2.40
CA ALA A 173 0.67 28.84 -3.66
C ALA A 173 0.05 27.62 -4.35
N VAL A 174 -0.34 26.59 -3.57
CA VAL A 174 -1.02 25.41 -4.07
C VAL A 174 -2.40 25.79 -4.64
N LEU A 175 -3.18 26.61 -3.93
CA LEU A 175 -4.50 27.06 -4.39
C LEU A 175 -4.42 27.97 -5.63
N ARG A 176 -3.39 28.80 -5.76
CA ARG A 176 -3.15 29.66 -6.93
C ARG A 176 -2.57 28.92 -8.14
N GLY A 177 -1.96 27.78 -7.95
CA GLY A 177 -1.34 26.98 -9.02
C GLY A 177 -2.31 26.03 -9.74
N TRP A 178 -3.61 26.19 -9.54
CA TRP A 178 -4.67 25.39 -10.20
C TRP A 178 -5.13 26.00 -11.53
N ASP A 179 -4.60 27.15 -11.92
CA ASP A 179 -4.89 27.82 -13.20
C ASP A 179 -4.00 27.31 -14.34
#